data_1e001bdb1591c1b45afa0040f9e970c7
#
_entry.id   1e001bdb1591c1b45afa0040f9e970c7
#
_cell.length_a   1.000
_cell.length_b   1.000
_cell.length_c   1.000
_cell.angle_alpha   90.00
_cell.angle_beta   90.00
_cell.angle_gamma   90.00
#
_symmetry.space_group_name_H-M   'P 1'
#
loop_
_entity.id
_entity.type
_entity.pdbx_description
1 polymer ?
#
loop_
_entity_poly.entity_id
_entity_poly.type
_entity_poly.pdbx_seq_one_letter_code
_entity_poly.pdbx_strand_id
1 'polypeptide(L)'
;MKWVAWAILILTSISLSTIALAQQEATDFGKREFENSCADCHGMDAKGKGVLAANLKVAPPDLTLLTKNNGGVFPVERIFAVIDGRTQIESHGSRDMPIWGTRYAVNAAEHFMSVPNVGVPPNLEAYIRTRILNLINYLRRIQQK
;
A
#
# COMPACT_ATOMS: atom_id res chain seq x y z
N MET A 1 -4.06 -50.72 6.50
CA MET A 1 -3.33 -49.65 7.19
C MET A 1 -2.52 -48.76 6.26
N LYS A 2 -2.02 -49.18 5.08
CA LYS A 2 -1.23 -48.34 4.14
C LYS A 2 -2.04 -47.23 3.44
N TRP A 3 -3.31 -47.46 3.14
CA TRP A 3 -4.21 -46.52 2.45
C TRP A 3 -4.59 -45.29 3.30
N VAL A 4 -4.67 -45.43 4.62
CA VAL A 4 -4.99 -44.30 5.53
C VAL A 4 -3.83 -43.30 5.62
N ALA A 5 -2.60 -43.77 5.56
CA ALA A 5 -1.41 -42.93 5.61
C ALA A 5 -1.28 -42.01 4.36
N TRP A 6 -1.65 -42.54 3.19
CA TRP A 6 -1.63 -41.74 1.95
C TRP A 6 -2.73 -40.68 1.91
N ALA A 7 -3.92 -40.97 2.46
CA ALA A 7 -5.01 -39.98 2.55
C ALA A 7 -4.67 -38.81 3.48
N ILE A 8 -3.97 -39.06 4.58
CA ILE A 8 -3.54 -38.00 5.50
C ILE A 8 -2.47 -37.09 4.86
N LEU A 9 -1.52 -37.66 4.10
CA LEU A 9 -0.49 -36.90 3.41
C LEU A 9 -1.07 -35.98 2.30
N ILE A 10 -2.11 -36.40 1.61
CA ILE A 10 -2.77 -35.58 0.58
C ILE A 10 -3.57 -34.43 1.22
N LEU A 11 -4.25 -34.69 2.34
CA LEU A 11 -5.03 -33.66 3.06
C LEU A 11 -4.13 -32.55 3.64
N THR A 12 -2.94 -32.90 4.14
CA THR A 12 -2.00 -31.88 4.69
C THR A 12 -1.37 -31.01 3.60
N SER A 13 -1.10 -31.56 2.42
CA SER A 13 -0.53 -30.79 1.31
C SER A 13 -1.52 -29.77 0.71
N ILE A 14 -2.84 -30.07 0.71
CA ILE A 14 -3.88 -29.14 0.22
C ILE A 14 -4.02 -27.93 1.17
N SER A 15 -3.92 -28.16 2.49
CA SER A 15 -4.07 -27.10 3.49
C SER A 15 -2.93 -26.06 3.45
N LEU A 16 -1.70 -26.46 3.15
CA LEU A 16 -0.57 -25.53 3.00
C LEU A 16 -0.68 -24.64 1.75
N SER A 17 -1.24 -25.18 0.69
CA SER A 17 -1.38 -24.45 -0.59
C SER A 17 -2.39 -23.29 -0.49
N THR A 18 -3.46 -23.44 0.29
CA THR A 18 -4.49 -22.40 0.45
C THR A 18 -3.99 -21.20 1.26
N ILE A 19 -3.12 -21.41 2.24
CA ILE A 19 -2.53 -20.33 3.05
C ILE A 19 -1.59 -19.48 2.19
N ALA A 20 -0.80 -20.09 1.30
CA ALA A 20 0.11 -19.37 0.42
C ALA A 20 -0.64 -18.47 -0.58
N LEU A 21 -1.77 -18.90 -1.11
CA LEU A 21 -2.60 -18.11 -2.03
C LEU A 21 -3.25 -16.89 -1.35
N ALA A 22 -3.73 -17.04 -0.12
CA ALA A 22 -4.32 -15.94 0.64
C ALA A 22 -3.29 -14.85 0.98
N GLN A 23 -2.05 -15.21 1.26
CA GLN A 23 -0.96 -14.25 1.45
C GLN A 23 -0.56 -13.53 0.16
N GLN A 24 -0.64 -14.19 -0.97
CA GLN A 24 -0.36 -13.60 -2.29
C GLN A 24 -1.38 -12.51 -2.64
N GLU A 25 -2.67 -12.72 -2.41
CA GLU A 25 -3.71 -11.72 -2.68
C GLU A 25 -3.57 -10.47 -1.81
N ALA A 26 -3.28 -10.63 -0.52
CA ALA A 26 -3.00 -9.50 0.38
C ALA A 26 -1.75 -8.72 -0.06
N THR A 27 -0.77 -9.38 -0.66
CA THR A 27 0.44 -8.78 -1.22
C THR A 27 0.13 -7.93 -2.44
N ASP A 28 -0.80 -8.38 -3.27
CA ASP A 28 -1.19 -7.68 -4.50
C ASP A 28 -2.03 -6.43 -4.25
N PHE A 29 -2.73 -6.32 -3.11
CA PHE A 29 -3.52 -5.13 -2.81
C PHE A 29 -2.64 -3.87 -2.68
N GLY A 30 -1.55 -3.93 -1.95
CA GLY A 30 -0.63 -2.79 -1.81
C GLY A 30 0.05 -2.41 -3.13
N LYS A 31 0.37 -3.39 -3.96
CA LYS A 31 0.89 -3.16 -5.31
C LYS A 31 -0.15 -2.48 -6.20
N ARG A 32 -1.39 -2.98 -6.24
CA ARG A 32 -2.48 -2.35 -7.01
C ARG A 32 -2.77 -0.93 -6.55
N GLU A 33 -2.73 -0.69 -5.23
CA GLU A 33 -2.88 0.66 -4.69
C GLU A 33 -1.76 1.59 -5.17
N PHE A 34 -0.51 1.11 -5.19
CA PHE A 34 0.63 1.87 -5.71
C PHE A 34 0.47 2.18 -7.20
N GLU A 35 0.13 1.19 -8.00
CA GLU A 35 -0.05 1.32 -9.46
C GLU A 35 -1.16 2.33 -9.79
N ASN A 36 -2.28 2.30 -9.05
CA ASN A 36 -3.43 3.15 -9.31
C ASN A 36 -3.31 4.58 -8.76
N SER A 37 -2.53 4.78 -7.70
CA SER A 37 -2.53 6.05 -6.96
C SER A 37 -1.18 6.77 -6.95
N CYS A 38 -0.08 6.07 -7.17
CA CYS A 38 1.27 6.59 -6.97
C CYS A 38 2.14 6.56 -8.22
N ALA A 39 1.93 5.57 -9.10
CA ALA A 39 2.82 5.30 -10.23
C ALA A 39 2.90 6.44 -11.25
N ASP A 40 1.83 7.23 -11.43
CA ASP A 40 1.84 8.36 -12.37
C ASP A 40 2.93 9.40 -12.04
N CYS A 41 3.24 9.58 -10.76
CA CYS A 41 4.32 10.46 -10.32
C CYS A 41 5.60 9.69 -10.00
N HIS A 42 5.49 8.57 -9.27
CA HIS A 42 6.65 7.83 -8.78
C HIS A 42 7.21 6.80 -9.77
N GLY A 43 6.53 6.54 -10.91
CA GLY A 43 6.89 5.50 -11.88
C GLY A 43 6.46 4.10 -11.43
N MET A 44 6.23 3.21 -12.40
CA MET A 44 5.89 1.81 -12.12
C MET A 44 7.02 1.06 -11.38
N ASP A 45 8.25 1.51 -11.55
CA ASP A 45 9.46 1.02 -10.85
C ASP A 45 9.73 1.74 -9.51
N ALA A 46 8.86 2.67 -9.12
CA ALA A 46 8.95 3.48 -7.91
C ALA A 46 10.20 4.38 -7.81
N LYS A 47 10.87 4.71 -8.94
CA LYS A 47 12.11 5.52 -8.97
C LYS A 47 11.90 7.00 -9.23
N GLY A 48 10.68 7.49 -9.08
CA GLY A 48 10.39 8.92 -9.22
C GLY A 48 10.31 9.43 -10.67
N LYS A 49 10.17 8.53 -11.65
CA LYS A 49 10.16 8.84 -13.08
C LYS A 49 8.81 8.53 -13.74
N GLY A 50 7.71 8.80 -13.04
CA GLY A 50 6.37 8.64 -13.60
C GLY A 50 6.05 9.67 -14.66
N VAL A 51 4.97 9.43 -15.41
CA VAL A 51 4.56 10.29 -16.56
C VAL A 51 4.25 11.73 -16.14
N LEU A 52 3.85 11.95 -14.89
CA LEU A 52 3.57 13.28 -14.35
C LEU A 52 4.80 13.92 -13.65
N ALA A 53 5.90 13.19 -13.46
CA ALA A 53 7.06 13.70 -12.72
C ALA A 53 7.65 14.99 -13.31
N ALA A 54 7.66 15.11 -14.63
CA ALA A 54 8.18 16.31 -15.31
C ALA A 54 7.34 17.58 -15.08
N ASN A 55 6.10 17.45 -14.63
CA ASN A 55 5.18 18.55 -14.38
C ASN A 55 5.23 19.04 -12.92
N LEU A 56 5.98 18.37 -12.06
CA LEU A 56 6.07 18.70 -10.65
C LEU A 56 7.21 19.69 -10.38
N LYS A 57 7.02 20.59 -9.43
CA LYS A 57 8.04 21.55 -9.00
C LYS A 57 9.25 20.87 -8.37
N VAL A 58 9.01 19.76 -7.69
CA VAL A 58 10.03 18.93 -7.03
C VAL A 58 9.92 17.53 -7.59
N ALA A 59 11.03 16.99 -8.07
CA ALA A 59 11.06 15.61 -8.57
C ALA A 59 10.69 14.61 -7.47
N PRO A 60 9.78 13.65 -7.75
CA PRO A 60 9.45 12.61 -6.79
C PRO A 60 10.68 11.79 -6.42
N PRO A 61 10.88 11.46 -5.14
CA PRO A 61 12.03 10.67 -4.72
C PRO A 61 11.95 9.22 -5.23
N ASP A 62 13.11 8.57 -5.32
CA ASP A 62 13.22 7.12 -5.51
C ASP A 62 12.77 6.40 -4.23
N LEU A 63 11.59 5.79 -4.29
CA LEU A 63 10.98 5.09 -3.15
C LEU A 63 11.64 3.74 -2.86
N THR A 64 12.49 3.24 -3.76
CA THR A 64 13.24 1.99 -3.53
C THR A 64 14.45 2.18 -2.61
N LEU A 65 14.80 3.44 -2.31
CA LEU A 65 15.96 3.81 -1.48
C LEU A 65 15.59 4.28 -0.06
N LEU A 66 14.33 4.20 0.35
CA LEU A 66 13.87 4.72 1.64
C LEU A 66 14.61 4.10 2.82
N THR A 67 14.87 2.79 2.79
CA THR A 67 15.65 2.08 3.80
C THR A 67 17.10 2.55 3.82
N LYS A 68 17.75 2.60 2.66
CA LYS A 68 19.13 3.02 2.50
C LYS A 68 19.34 4.46 2.99
N ASN A 69 18.44 5.36 2.60
CA ASN A 69 18.52 6.77 2.96
C ASN A 69 18.16 7.06 4.42
N ASN A 70 17.70 6.04 5.15
CA ASN A 70 17.35 6.12 6.58
C ASN A 70 18.21 5.18 7.45
N GLY A 71 19.49 5.06 7.14
CA GLY A 71 20.43 4.30 7.96
C GLY A 71 20.17 2.80 8.03
N GLY A 72 19.54 2.21 7.00
CA GLY A 72 19.23 0.78 6.94
C GLY A 72 17.89 0.40 7.61
N VAL A 73 17.16 1.36 8.17
CA VAL A 73 15.85 1.13 8.81
C VAL A 73 14.74 1.68 7.93
N PHE A 74 13.75 0.87 7.58
CA PHE A 74 12.60 1.32 6.80
C PHE A 74 11.69 2.22 7.65
N PRO A 75 11.48 3.52 7.29
CA PRO A 75 10.87 4.52 8.16
C PRO A 75 9.34 4.53 8.08
N VAL A 76 8.68 3.50 8.61
CA VAL A 76 7.22 3.26 8.51
C VAL A 76 6.40 4.47 8.92
N GLU A 77 6.65 5.04 10.10
CA GLU A 77 5.87 6.15 10.65
C GLU A 77 5.99 7.41 9.80
N ARG A 78 7.19 7.73 9.34
CA ARG A 78 7.43 8.87 8.47
C ARG A 78 6.71 8.69 7.12
N ILE A 79 6.78 7.50 6.53
CA ILE A 79 6.09 7.22 5.27
C ILE A 79 4.58 7.30 5.46
N PHE A 80 4.06 6.75 6.56
CA PHE A 80 2.64 6.86 6.90
C PHE A 80 2.20 8.33 6.97
N ALA A 81 2.91 9.16 7.72
CA ALA A 81 2.60 10.57 7.87
C ALA A 81 2.64 11.35 6.54
N VAL A 82 3.60 11.03 5.66
CA VAL A 82 3.72 11.64 4.32
C VAL A 82 2.55 11.25 3.43
N ILE A 83 2.17 9.97 3.39
CA ILE A 83 1.06 9.49 2.57
C ILE A 83 -0.27 10.01 3.11
N ASP A 84 -0.53 9.86 4.41
CA ASP A 84 -1.73 10.33 5.05
C ASP A 84 -1.93 11.85 4.82
N GLY A 85 -0.90 12.60 5.13
CA GLY A 85 -0.78 14.02 4.82
C GLY A 85 -1.76 14.95 5.52
N ARG A 86 -2.66 14.46 6.37
CA ARG A 86 -3.63 15.26 7.12
C ARG A 86 -2.95 16.03 8.28
N THR A 87 -1.82 15.51 8.76
CA THR A 87 -1.01 16.22 9.74
C THR A 87 0.11 16.97 9.00
N GLN A 88 0.21 18.28 9.22
CA GLN A 88 1.29 19.09 8.62
C GLN A 88 2.63 18.68 9.19
N ILE A 89 3.56 18.30 8.30
CA ILE A 89 4.98 18.16 8.61
C ILE A 89 5.64 19.45 8.11
N GLU A 90 5.98 20.36 8.99
CA GLU A 90 6.45 21.72 8.70
C GLU A 90 7.70 21.81 7.79
N SER A 91 8.42 20.71 7.60
CA SER A 91 9.71 20.70 6.89
C SER A 91 9.61 20.42 5.38
N HIS A 92 8.42 20.27 4.81
CA HIS A 92 8.25 20.02 3.38
C HIS A 92 7.52 21.18 2.73
N GLY A 93 8.20 21.89 1.80
CA GLY A 93 7.66 22.99 0.98
C GLY A 93 6.35 22.67 0.26
N SER A 94 6.00 23.41 -0.81
CA SER A 94 4.73 23.22 -1.53
C SER A 94 4.46 21.74 -1.79
N ARG A 95 3.33 21.26 -1.29
CA ARG A 95 2.97 19.84 -1.33
C ARG A 95 2.43 19.48 -2.72
N ASP A 96 3.30 18.99 -3.59
CA ASP A 96 2.88 18.48 -4.90
C ASP A 96 2.21 17.09 -4.78
N MET A 97 2.58 16.31 -3.75
CA MET A 97 1.96 15.03 -3.44
C MET A 97 0.57 15.23 -2.79
N PRO A 98 -0.48 14.56 -3.29
CA PRO A 98 -1.83 14.65 -2.72
C PRO A 98 -1.90 14.24 -1.25
N ILE A 99 -2.91 14.76 -0.53
CA ILE A 99 -3.26 14.32 0.83
C ILE A 99 -4.09 13.04 0.70
N TRP A 100 -3.43 11.89 0.72
CA TRP A 100 -4.08 10.61 0.46
C TRP A 100 -5.07 10.20 1.56
N GLY A 101 -4.81 10.58 2.82
CA GLY A 101 -5.76 10.34 3.91
C GLY A 101 -7.13 10.95 3.63
N THR A 102 -7.17 12.21 3.15
CA THR A 102 -8.41 12.87 2.74
C THR A 102 -9.02 12.23 1.49
N ARG A 103 -8.22 11.93 0.45
CA ARG A 103 -8.73 11.26 -0.75
C ARG A 103 -9.35 9.90 -0.46
N TYR A 104 -8.73 9.11 0.39
CA TYR A 104 -9.26 7.81 0.78
C TYR A 104 -10.56 7.93 1.58
N ALA A 105 -10.70 8.97 2.41
CA ALA A 105 -11.94 9.24 3.13
C ALA A 105 -13.09 9.58 2.16
N VAL A 106 -12.85 10.49 1.20
CA VAL A 106 -13.85 10.90 0.21
C VAL A 106 -14.24 9.71 -0.68
N ASN A 107 -13.27 9.01 -1.26
CA ASN A 107 -13.52 7.87 -2.13
C ASN A 107 -14.28 6.74 -1.41
N ALA A 108 -13.97 6.49 -0.13
CA ALA A 108 -14.69 5.53 0.67
C ALA A 108 -16.14 5.96 0.91
N ALA A 109 -16.36 7.22 1.30
CA ALA A 109 -17.70 7.74 1.52
C ALA A 109 -18.56 7.64 0.23
N GLU A 110 -18.02 8.06 -0.92
CA GLU A 110 -18.70 7.95 -2.21
C GLU A 110 -19.01 6.50 -2.58
N HIS A 111 -18.05 5.59 -2.42
CA HIS A 111 -18.24 4.16 -2.70
C HIS A 111 -19.34 3.56 -1.83
N PHE A 112 -19.27 3.74 -0.51
CA PHE A 112 -20.23 3.14 0.41
C PHE A 112 -21.62 3.75 0.28
N MET A 113 -21.75 5.05 -0.05
CA MET A 113 -23.04 5.68 -0.32
C MET A 113 -23.65 5.25 -1.65
N SER A 114 -22.85 4.84 -2.63
CA SER A 114 -23.34 4.37 -3.93
C SER A 114 -23.88 2.94 -3.92
N VAL A 115 -23.59 2.15 -2.87
CA VAL A 115 -24.03 0.76 -2.74
C VAL A 115 -25.30 0.71 -1.89
N PRO A 116 -26.46 0.25 -2.43
CA PRO A 116 -27.69 0.15 -1.67
C PRO A 116 -27.51 -0.68 -0.38
N ASN A 117 -28.03 -0.20 0.73
CA ASN A 117 -27.99 -0.83 2.06
C ASN A 117 -26.57 -1.01 2.67
N VAL A 118 -25.55 -0.38 2.10
CA VAL A 118 -24.20 -0.35 2.66
C VAL A 118 -23.92 1.09 3.07
N GLY A 119 -23.93 1.37 4.35
CA GLY A 119 -23.56 2.69 4.90
C GLY A 119 -22.02 2.86 4.96
N VAL A 120 -21.59 4.10 5.17
CA VAL A 120 -20.17 4.38 5.46
C VAL A 120 -19.72 3.54 6.66
N PRO A 121 -18.59 2.84 6.61
CA PRO A 121 -18.11 2.03 7.73
C PRO A 121 -18.06 2.87 9.01
N PRO A 122 -18.51 2.35 10.15
CA PRO A 122 -18.47 3.08 11.42
C PRO A 122 -17.03 3.42 11.86
N ASN A 123 -16.04 2.75 11.29
CA ASN A 123 -14.63 3.01 11.54
C ASN A 123 -13.89 3.33 10.22
N LEU A 124 -14.26 4.45 9.61
CA LEU A 124 -13.62 4.96 8.38
C LEU A 124 -12.11 5.18 8.56
N GLU A 125 -11.68 5.60 9.74
CA GLU A 125 -10.27 5.83 10.04
C GLU A 125 -9.46 4.53 10.01
N ALA A 126 -9.99 3.43 10.53
CA ALA A 126 -9.33 2.12 10.42
C ALA A 126 -9.24 1.66 8.96
N TYR A 127 -10.24 1.94 8.14
CA TYR A 127 -10.21 1.65 6.71
C TYR A 127 -9.08 2.41 6.01
N ILE A 128 -8.97 3.73 6.23
CA ILE A 128 -7.92 4.58 5.66
C ILE A 128 -6.54 4.09 6.10
N ARG A 129 -6.38 3.85 7.40
CA ARG A 129 -5.14 3.36 7.99
C ARG A 129 -4.71 2.02 7.36
N THR A 130 -5.63 1.08 7.20
CA THR A 130 -5.36 -0.23 6.59
C THR A 130 -4.89 -0.07 5.15
N ARG A 131 -5.51 0.81 4.38
CA ARG A 131 -5.12 1.10 3.00
C ARG A 131 -3.69 1.61 2.91
N ILE A 132 -3.34 2.59 3.73
CA ILE A 132 -1.98 3.15 3.81
C ILE A 132 -0.96 2.10 4.26
N LEU A 133 -1.30 1.27 5.25
CA LEU A 133 -0.40 0.21 5.73
C LEU A 133 -0.13 -0.87 4.67
N ASN A 134 -1.13 -1.25 3.87
CA ASN A 134 -0.93 -2.18 2.75
C ASN A 134 0.03 -1.59 1.70
N LEU A 135 -0.11 -0.31 1.37
CA LEU A 135 0.80 0.40 0.49
C LEU A 135 2.22 0.45 1.07
N ILE A 136 2.38 0.75 2.35
CA ILE A 136 3.67 0.76 3.06
C ILE A 136 4.32 -0.63 3.02
N ASN A 137 3.55 -1.69 3.21
CA ASN A 137 4.06 -3.06 3.11
C ASN A 137 4.57 -3.39 1.69
N TYR A 138 3.90 -2.92 0.66
CA TYR A 138 4.40 -3.02 -0.71
C TYR A 138 5.72 -2.26 -0.87
N LEU A 139 5.81 -1.00 -0.46
CA LEU A 139 7.02 -0.17 -0.52
C LEU A 139 8.20 -0.82 0.21
N ARG A 140 7.94 -1.47 1.36
CA ARG A 140 8.99 -2.19 2.11
C ARG A 140 9.59 -3.35 1.30
N ARG A 141 8.77 -4.07 0.52
CA ARG A 141 9.24 -5.22 -0.28
C ARG A 141 10.10 -4.83 -1.46
N ILE A 142 9.89 -3.65 -2.02
CA ILE A 142 10.63 -3.17 -3.20
C ILE A 142 11.91 -2.41 -2.85
N GLN A 143 12.31 -2.40 -1.57
CA GLN A 143 13.55 -1.73 -1.16
C GLN A 143 14.78 -2.40 -1.76
N GLN A 144 15.72 -1.59 -2.24
CA GLN A 144 17.04 -2.07 -2.67
C GLN A 144 17.82 -2.56 -1.45
N LYS A 145 18.51 -3.67 -1.61
CA LYS A 145 19.41 -4.26 -0.62
C LYS A 145 20.73 -3.51 -0.56
#